data_d96f5204e586a5b04f699aa7f25549d7
#
_entry.id   d96f5204e586a5b04f699aa7f25549d7
#
_cell.length_a   1.000
_cell.length_b   1.000
_cell.length_c   1.000
_cell.angle_alpha   90.00
_cell.angle_beta   90.00
_cell.angle_gamma   90.00
#
_symmetry.space_group_name_H-M   'P 1'
#
loop_
_entity.id
_entity.type
_entity.pdbx_description
1 polymer ?
#
loop_
_entity_poly.entity_id
_entity_poly.type
_entity_poly.pdbx_seq_one_letter_code
_entity_poly.pdbx_strand_id
1 'polypeptide(L)'
;MPKQLPRSLTTILALLTLVAMQSLHADWDLNFGGISATAPQDVVVSLATDPNHDPEAACLAVTFARSLSGNPKANITLFVTLDGVNLASEDYITRKRLKEYECTTPSGKLSLVDHLTAYIAGNDSKMMVCPICWKERYEDEVPDYGDMPGVNDVPGTAIGTMMFNADKILSF
;
A
#
# COMPACT_ATOMS: atom_id res chain seq x y z
N MET A 1 -10.64 8.73 57.16
CA MET A 1 -10.17 9.94 56.47
C MET A 1 -9.26 9.51 55.31
N PRO A 2 -9.65 9.60 54.09
CA PRO A 2 -8.79 9.22 52.96
C PRO A 2 -7.82 10.37 52.67
N LYS A 3 -6.51 10.05 52.61
CA LYS A 3 -5.46 10.97 52.20
C LYS A 3 -5.58 11.26 50.72
N GLN A 4 -5.85 12.50 50.33
CA GLN A 4 -5.80 12.95 48.96
C GLN A 4 -4.34 12.96 48.50
N LEU A 5 -4.04 12.25 47.40
CA LEU A 5 -2.76 12.35 46.69
C LEU A 5 -2.64 13.74 46.03
N PRO A 6 -1.45 14.32 46.02
CA PRO A 6 -1.23 15.64 45.41
C PRO A 6 -1.46 15.61 43.92
N ARG A 7 -2.30 16.54 43.44
CA ARG A 7 -2.68 16.71 42.03
C ARG A 7 -1.50 16.89 41.03
N SER A 8 -0.30 17.13 41.55
CA SER A 8 0.91 17.33 40.72
C SER A 8 1.49 16.03 40.12
N LEU A 9 1.24 14.87 40.78
CA LEU A 9 1.78 13.59 40.28
C LEU A 9 1.00 13.05 39.06
N THR A 10 -0.30 13.33 38.99
CA THR A 10 -1.15 12.87 37.89
C THR A 10 -0.82 13.60 36.57
N THR A 11 -0.40 14.85 36.62
CA THR A 11 -0.06 15.64 35.44
C THR A 11 1.28 15.23 34.83
N ILE A 12 2.24 14.81 35.63
CA ILE A 12 3.56 14.36 35.18
C ILE A 12 3.45 12.98 34.50
N LEU A 13 2.60 12.10 35.04
CA LEU A 13 2.41 10.77 34.44
C LEU A 13 1.71 10.84 33.05
N ALA A 14 0.77 11.78 32.88
CA ALA A 14 0.08 12.00 31.61
C ALA A 14 1.00 12.59 30.53
N LEU A 15 1.98 13.44 30.90
CA LEU A 15 2.97 13.98 29.95
C LEU A 15 3.97 12.91 29.51
N LEU A 16 4.38 12.01 30.39
CA LEU A 16 5.32 10.93 30.06
C LEU A 16 4.72 9.87 29.12
N THR A 17 3.43 9.63 29.18
CA THR A 17 2.76 8.70 28.26
C THR A 17 2.54 9.30 26.87
N LEU A 18 2.40 10.63 26.76
CA LEU A 18 2.27 11.30 25.45
C LEU A 18 3.59 11.31 24.66
N VAL A 19 4.73 11.43 25.32
CA VAL A 19 6.06 11.42 24.68
C VAL A 19 6.47 10.01 24.25
N ALA A 20 6.01 8.97 24.92
CA ALA A 20 6.33 7.58 24.57
C ALA A 20 5.56 7.06 23.33
N MET A 21 4.48 7.71 22.91
CA MET A 21 3.73 7.32 21.70
C MET A 21 4.28 7.92 20.40
N GLN A 22 5.20 8.85 20.47
CA GLN A 22 5.78 9.50 19.26
C GLN A 22 7.05 8.80 18.72
N SER A 23 7.58 7.79 19.38
CA SER A 23 8.87 7.18 18.99
C SER A 23 8.77 5.78 18.36
N LEU A 24 7.59 5.39 17.84
CA LEU A 24 7.44 4.13 17.08
C LEU A 24 7.30 4.34 15.57
N HIS A 25 7.67 5.49 15.05
CA HIS A 25 8.04 5.58 13.65
C HIS A 25 9.47 5.06 13.57
N ALA A 26 9.61 3.75 13.37
CA ALA A 26 10.87 3.18 12.94
C ALA A 26 11.23 3.90 11.64
N ASP A 27 12.23 4.79 11.70
CA ASP A 27 12.88 5.37 10.53
C ASP A 27 13.46 4.20 9.72
N TRP A 28 12.63 3.66 8.83
CA TRP A 28 13.11 2.83 7.76
C TRP A 28 13.73 3.77 6.73
N ASP A 29 14.93 4.27 7.05
CA ASP A 29 15.82 4.81 6.05
C ASP A 29 16.25 3.64 5.13
N LEU A 30 15.32 3.20 4.29
CA LEU A 30 15.64 2.44 3.09
C LEU A 30 16.41 3.41 2.18
N ASN A 31 17.70 3.53 2.47
CA ASN A 31 18.62 4.32 1.69
C ASN A 31 18.87 3.61 0.36
N PHE A 32 17.86 3.62 -0.52
CA PHE A 32 17.99 3.22 -1.90
C PHE A 32 18.89 4.22 -2.63
N GLY A 33 20.21 4.15 -2.38
CA GLY A 33 21.21 4.85 -3.15
C GLY A 33 21.00 6.37 -3.25
N GLY A 34 21.19 7.10 -2.12
CA GLY A 34 21.48 8.54 -2.17
C GLY A 34 20.32 9.43 -2.63
N ILE A 35 19.08 9.16 -2.18
CA ILE A 35 17.94 10.04 -2.46
C ILE A 35 18.00 11.24 -1.52
N SER A 36 18.84 12.20 -1.85
CA SER A 36 18.75 13.57 -1.34
C SER A 36 17.85 14.39 -2.28
N ALA A 37 16.66 13.90 -2.56
CA ALA A 37 15.72 14.64 -3.39
C ALA A 37 15.16 15.83 -2.59
N THR A 38 15.24 17.00 -3.18
CA THR A 38 14.63 18.24 -2.65
C THR A 38 13.12 18.26 -2.90
N ALA A 39 12.61 17.40 -3.76
CA ALA A 39 11.19 17.23 -4.11
C ALA A 39 10.76 15.77 -3.91
N PRO A 40 9.46 15.51 -3.67
CA PRO A 40 8.92 14.15 -3.67
C PRO A 40 9.23 13.42 -4.99
N GLN A 41 9.56 12.14 -4.90
CA GLN A 41 9.81 11.27 -6.06
C GLN A 41 8.56 10.47 -6.42
N ASP A 42 8.29 10.35 -7.70
CA ASP A 42 7.22 9.50 -8.21
C ASP A 42 7.74 8.05 -8.33
N VAL A 43 7.19 7.15 -7.50
CA VAL A 43 7.60 5.75 -7.44
C VAL A 43 6.42 4.86 -7.84
N VAL A 44 6.64 4.05 -8.87
CA VAL A 44 5.67 3.04 -9.32
C VAL A 44 6.11 1.68 -8.79
N VAL A 45 5.22 1.04 -8.03
CA VAL A 45 5.34 -0.36 -7.64
C VAL A 45 4.44 -1.17 -8.55
N SER A 46 5.02 -1.96 -9.45
CA SER A 46 4.27 -2.71 -10.45
C SER A 46 4.15 -4.18 -10.06
N LEU A 47 2.94 -4.72 -10.10
CA LEU A 47 2.65 -6.15 -9.99
C LEU A 47 2.12 -6.66 -11.33
N ALA A 48 2.86 -7.60 -11.94
CA ALA A 48 2.50 -8.21 -13.21
C ALA A 48 2.08 -9.68 -13.08
N THR A 49 2.46 -10.34 -11.99
CA THR A 49 2.17 -11.76 -11.74
C THR A 49 0.79 -11.96 -11.13
N ASP A 50 0.19 -13.12 -11.40
CA ASP A 50 -1.08 -13.52 -10.77
C ASP A 50 -0.88 -13.72 -9.26
N PRO A 51 -1.62 -12.99 -8.41
CA PRO A 51 -1.49 -13.09 -6.96
C PRO A 51 -1.84 -14.47 -6.39
N ASN A 52 -2.58 -15.31 -7.12
CA ASN A 52 -2.85 -16.69 -6.70
C ASN A 52 -1.71 -17.65 -7.11
N HIS A 53 -1.00 -17.33 -8.20
CA HIS A 53 0.14 -18.12 -8.64
C HIS A 53 1.41 -17.77 -7.88
N ASP A 54 1.63 -16.48 -7.64
CA ASP A 54 2.75 -15.96 -6.86
C ASP A 54 2.26 -14.95 -5.80
N PRO A 55 1.67 -15.45 -4.71
CA PRO A 55 1.19 -14.59 -3.65
C PRO A 55 2.32 -13.89 -2.89
N GLU A 56 3.55 -14.41 -2.94
CA GLU A 56 4.72 -13.77 -2.33
C GLU A 56 5.10 -12.49 -3.07
N ALA A 57 5.10 -12.50 -4.41
CA ALA A 57 5.31 -11.29 -5.22
C ALA A 57 4.23 -10.25 -4.95
N ALA A 58 2.96 -10.67 -4.84
CA ALA A 58 1.86 -9.79 -4.48
C ALA A 58 2.04 -9.18 -3.07
N CYS A 59 2.45 -9.99 -2.08
CA CYS A 59 2.78 -9.51 -0.74
C CYS A 59 3.91 -8.47 -0.75
N LEU A 60 4.98 -8.74 -1.50
CA LEU A 60 6.11 -7.82 -1.60
C LEU A 60 5.66 -6.49 -2.23
N ALA A 61 4.94 -6.53 -3.35
CA ALA A 61 4.45 -5.34 -4.01
C ALA A 61 3.60 -4.47 -3.07
N VAL A 62 2.61 -5.06 -2.40
CA VAL A 62 1.72 -4.34 -1.47
C VAL A 62 2.50 -3.83 -0.25
N THR A 63 3.45 -4.61 0.28
CA THR A 63 4.29 -4.22 1.42
C THR A 63 5.16 -3.01 1.07
N PHE A 64 5.81 -3.03 -0.10
CA PHE A 64 6.61 -1.91 -0.55
C PHE A 64 5.77 -0.67 -0.78
N ALA A 65 4.65 -0.79 -1.51
CA ALA A 65 3.75 0.32 -1.75
C ALA A 65 3.29 0.97 -0.44
N ARG A 66 2.84 0.15 0.52
CA ARG A 66 2.38 0.61 1.84
C ARG A 66 3.50 1.24 2.67
N SER A 67 4.69 0.63 2.70
CA SER A 67 5.82 1.14 3.50
C SER A 67 6.32 2.47 2.99
N LEU A 68 6.32 2.65 1.66
CA LEU A 68 6.78 3.88 1.03
C LEU A 68 5.73 5.00 1.08
N SER A 69 4.42 4.67 1.10
CA SER A 69 3.35 5.68 1.11
C SER A 69 3.35 6.56 2.37
N GLY A 70 3.99 6.11 3.46
CA GLY A 70 4.21 6.94 4.65
C GLY A 70 5.38 7.92 4.54
N ASN A 71 6.15 7.88 3.45
CA ASN A 71 7.31 8.76 3.27
C ASN A 71 6.88 10.06 2.55
N PRO A 72 6.99 11.24 3.18
CA PRO A 72 6.59 12.51 2.56
C PRO A 72 7.44 12.91 1.34
N LYS A 73 8.53 12.18 1.08
CA LYS A 73 9.41 12.37 -0.09
C LYS A 73 9.10 11.41 -1.23
N ALA A 74 7.99 10.68 -1.18
CA ALA A 74 7.61 9.74 -2.22
C ALA A 74 6.10 9.80 -2.51
N ASN A 75 5.75 9.90 -3.80
CA ASN A 75 4.40 9.70 -4.30
C ASN A 75 4.32 8.27 -4.83
N ILE A 76 3.57 7.42 -4.16
CA ILE A 76 3.54 5.99 -4.46
C ILE A 76 2.30 5.63 -5.26
N THR A 77 2.51 4.89 -6.36
CA THR A 77 1.44 4.28 -7.12
C THR A 77 1.68 2.77 -7.20
N LEU A 78 0.73 1.98 -6.70
CA LEU A 78 0.67 0.54 -6.94
C LEU A 78 -0.02 0.32 -8.30
N PHE A 79 0.74 -0.14 -9.28
CA PHE A 79 0.23 -0.40 -10.63
C PHE A 79 0.09 -1.91 -10.84
N VAL A 80 -1.14 -2.38 -11.03
CA VAL A 80 -1.42 -3.78 -11.34
C VAL A 80 -1.67 -3.94 -12.84
N THR A 81 -0.93 -4.85 -13.47
CA THR A 81 -0.93 -5.08 -14.91
C THR A 81 -0.83 -6.57 -15.23
N LEU A 82 -1.07 -6.96 -16.47
CA LEU A 82 -1.09 -8.36 -16.89
C LEU A 82 -1.98 -9.20 -15.96
N ASP A 83 -1.46 -10.31 -15.43
CA ASP A 83 -2.18 -11.17 -14.49
C ASP A 83 -2.31 -10.57 -13.08
N GLY A 84 -1.47 -9.57 -12.77
CA GLY A 84 -1.54 -8.80 -11.52
C GLY A 84 -2.86 -8.04 -11.35
N VAL A 85 -3.60 -7.74 -12.44
CA VAL A 85 -4.93 -7.08 -12.36
C VAL A 85 -5.94 -7.89 -11.53
N ASN A 86 -5.72 -9.19 -11.39
CA ASN A 86 -6.54 -10.05 -10.54
C ASN A 86 -6.55 -9.62 -9.07
N LEU A 87 -5.53 -8.89 -8.63
CA LEU A 87 -5.50 -8.31 -7.28
C LEU A 87 -6.57 -7.21 -7.07
N ALA A 88 -7.06 -6.63 -8.15
CA ALA A 88 -8.12 -5.61 -8.11
C ALA A 88 -9.54 -6.19 -8.22
N SER A 89 -9.71 -7.49 -8.31
CA SER A 89 -11.02 -8.16 -8.37
C SER A 89 -11.38 -8.80 -7.04
N GLU A 90 -12.42 -8.31 -6.38
CA GLU A 90 -12.92 -8.89 -5.12
C GLU A 90 -13.42 -10.32 -5.32
N ASP A 91 -14.11 -10.60 -6.44
CA ASP A 91 -14.57 -11.93 -6.79
C ASP A 91 -13.39 -12.91 -6.96
N TYR A 92 -12.36 -12.50 -7.69
CA TYR A 92 -11.14 -13.30 -7.84
C TYR A 92 -10.47 -13.60 -6.49
N ILE A 93 -10.28 -12.57 -5.68
CA ILE A 93 -9.69 -12.67 -4.34
C ILE A 93 -10.49 -13.66 -3.47
N THR A 94 -11.82 -13.58 -3.54
CA THR A 94 -12.70 -14.46 -2.77
C THR A 94 -12.66 -15.90 -3.29
N ARG A 95 -12.78 -16.12 -4.59
CA ARG A 95 -12.72 -17.46 -5.22
C ARG A 95 -11.38 -18.15 -5.00
N LYS A 96 -10.28 -17.42 -5.02
CA LYS A 96 -8.92 -17.94 -4.84
C LYS A 96 -8.46 -17.96 -3.39
N ARG A 97 -9.32 -17.55 -2.45
CA ARG A 97 -9.06 -17.57 -1.00
C ARG A 97 -7.80 -16.73 -0.62
N LEU A 98 -7.49 -15.69 -1.39
CA LEU A 98 -6.33 -14.85 -1.12
C LEU A 98 -6.42 -14.11 0.23
N LYS A 99 -7.62 -14.02 0.81
CA LYS A 99 -7.83 -13.53 2.18
C LYS A 99 -7.13 -14.38 3.25
N GLU A 100 -6.86 -15.66 2.94
CA GLU A 100 -6.20 -16.59 3.87
C GLU A 100 -4.68 -16.57 3.73
N TYR A 101 -4.16 -15.91 2.69
CA TYR A 101 -2.71 -15.82 2.49
C TYR A 101 -2.12 -14.74 3.41
N GLU A 102 -1.17 -15.16 4.27
CA GLU A 102 -0.49 -14.27 5.20
C GLU A 102 0.82 -13.74 4.63
N CYS A 103 0.92 -12.42 4.50
CA CYS A 103 2.17 -11.73 4.19
C CYS A 103 2.99 -11.55 5.46
N THR A 104 4.27 -11.90 5.41
CA THR A 104 5.20 -11.58 6.49
C THR A 104 5.70 -10.16 6.32
N THR A 105 5.46 -9.32 7.31
CA THR A 105 5.91 -7.93 7.34
C THR A 105 6.81 -7.69 8.54
N PRO A 106 7.60 -6.61 8.56
CA PRO A 106 8.41 -6.27 9.74
C PRO A 106 7.61 -6.07 11.02
N SER A 107 6.34 -5.67 10.89
CA SER A 107 5.42 -5.46 12.01
C SER A 107 4.61 -6.71 12.39
N GLY A 108 4.82 -7.84 11.72
CA GLY A 108 4.12 -9.10 11.96
C GLY A 108 3.48 -9.67 10.69
N LYS A 109 2.51 -10.56 10.88
CA LYS A 109 1.76 -11.18 9.80
C LYS A 109 0.42 -10.47 9.61
N LEU A 110 0.09 -10.20 8.35
CA LEU A 110 -1.21 -9.67 7.92
C LEU A 110 -1.67 -10.45 6.69
N SER A 111 -2.98 -10.64 6.52
CA SER A 111 -3.46 -11.19 5.26
C SER A 111 -3.14 -10.26 4.09
N LEU A 112 -2.91 -10.80 2.90
CA LEU A 112 -2.64 -10.01 1.69
C LEU A 112 -3.73 -8.95 1.48
N VAL A 113 -5.00 -9.33 1.70
CA VAL A 113 -6.14 -8.44 1.50
C VAL A 113 -6.20 -7.34 2.55
N ASP A 114 -5.95 -7.65 3.83
CA ASP A 114 -5.91 -6.63 4.89
C ASP A 114 -4.77 -5.64 4.64
N HIS A 115 -3.66 -6.15 4.11
CA HIS A 115 -2.51 -5.31 3.77
C HIS A 115 -2.81 -4.36 2.61
N LEU A 116 -3.47 -4.87 1.56
CA LEU A 116 -3.93 -4.09 0.41
C LEU A 116 -4.98 -3.05 0.82
N THR A 117 -5.97 -3.47 1.61
CA THR A 117 -7.03 -2.58 2.11
C THR A 117 -6.44 -1.44 2.94
N ALA A 118 -5.49 -1.76 3.82
CA ALA A 118 -4.81 -0.75 4.62
C ALA A 118 -3.97 0.22 3.77
N TYR A 119 -3.38 -0.26 2.67
CA TYR A 119 -2.70 0.61 1.70
C TYR A 119 -3.70 1.55 1.01
N ILE A 120 -4.77 1.01 0.44
CA ILE A 120 -5.78 1.79 -0.31
C ILE A 120 -6.48 2.82 0.58
N ALA A 121 -6.69 2.52 1.86
CA ALA A 121 -7.28 3.44 2.83
C ALA A 121 -6.36 4.62 3.21
N GLY A 122 -5.08 4.57 2.84
CA GLY A 122 -4.13 5.66 3.08
C GLY A 122 -4.43 6.88 2.20
N ASN A 123 -4.35 8.09 2.77
CA ASN A 123 -4.72 9.34 2.08
C ASN A 123 -3.87 9.63 0.83
N ASP A 124 -2.62 9.18 0.80
CA ASP A 124 -1.67 9.42 -0.29
C ASP A 124 -1.44 8.18 -1.16
N SER A 125 -2.22 7.12 -0.94
CA SER A 125 -2.09 5.86 -1.64
C SER A 125 -2.90 5.85 -2.93
N LYS A 126 -2.29 5.37 -4.01
CA LYS A 126 -2.95 5.23 -5.31
C LYS A 126 -2.76 3.82 -5.82
N MET A 127 -3.86 3.17 -6.17
CA MET A 127 -3.83 1.93 -6.93
C MET A 127 -4.36 2.20 -8.34
N MET A 128 -3.60 1.79 -9.34
CA MET A 128 -3.97 1.91 -10.75
C MET A 128 -4.04 0.53 -11.38
N VAL A 129 -5.08 0.31 -12.17
CA VAL A 129 -5.32 -0.96 -12.87
C VAL A 129 -5.10 -0.74 -14.38
N CYS A 130 -4.38 -1.65 -15.02
CA CYS A 130 -4.21 -1.64 -16.47
C CYS A 130 -5.56 -1.92 -17.17
N PRO A 131 -6.18 -0.95 -17.84
CA PRO A 131 -7.52 -1.12 -18.40
C PRO A 131 -7.56 -2.16 -19.54
N ILE A 132 -6.50 -2.26 -20.32
CA ILE A 132 -6.40 -3.26 -21.41
C ILE A 132 -6.33 -4.65 -20.80
N CYS A 133 -5.46 -4.85 -19.81
CA CYS A 133 -5.28 -6.14 -19.15
C CYS A 133 -6.55 -6.58 -18.40
N TRP A 134 -7.26 -5.62 -17.80
CA TRP A 134 -8.54 -5.86 -17.16
C TRP A 134 -9.58 -6.35 -18.17
N LYS A 135 -9.75 -5.59 -19.26
CA LYS A 135 -10.73 -5.92 -20.31
C LYS A 135 -10.47 -7.29 -20.96
N GLU A 136 -9.22 -7.65 -21.16
CA GLU A 136 -8.87 -8.97 -21.71
C GLU A 136 -9.24 -10.15 -20.80
N ARG A 137 -9.35 -9.93 -19.48
CA ARG A 137 -9.64 -11.01 -18.49
C ARG A 137 -11.07 -11.04 -18.03
N TYR A 138 -11.69 -9.88 -18.00
CA TYR A 138 -13.05 -9.70 -17.45
C TYR A 138 -14.04 -9.24 -18.53
N GLU A 139 -13.66 -9.33 -19.80
CA GLU A 139 -14.39 -9.08 -21.06
C GLU A 139 -15.55 -8.09 -20.97
N ASP A 140 -16.79 -8.60 -20.88
CA ASP A 140 -18.02 -7.81 -20.90
C ASP A 140 -18.49 -7.39 -19.50
N GLU A 141 -17.81 -7.84 -18.46
CA GLU A 141 -18.03 -7.26 -17.14
C GLU A 141 -17.51 -5.84 -17.21
N VAL A 142 -18.41 -4.88 -17.09
CA VAL A 142 -18.00 -3.48 -16.87
C VAL A 142 -16.99 -3.53 -15.76
N PRO A 143 -15.73 -3.11 -16.02
CA PRO A 143 -14.71 -3.18 -15.00
C PRO A 143 -15.22 -2.42 -13.81
N ASP A 144 -15.72 -3.15 -12.83
CA ASP A 144 -16.13 -2.57 -11.59
C ASP A 144 -14.86 -2.29 -10.78
N TYR A 145 -14.14 -1.26 -11.24
CA TYR A 145 -13.03 -0.71 -10.48
C TYR A 145 -13.46 -0.25 -9.09
N GLY A 146 -14.76 -0.35 -8.81
CA GLY A 146 -15.39 -0.05 -7.55
C GLY A 146 -15.41 -1.20 -6.55
N ASP A 147 -15.06 -2.42 -6.94
CA ASP A 147 -15.06 -3.58 -6.04
C ASP A 147 -14.09 -3.39 -4.88
N MET A 148 -13.02 -2.64 -5.10
CA MET A 148 -12.08 -2.28 -4.04
C MET A 148 -12.04 -0.75 -3.86
N PRO A 149 -12.36 -0.23 -2.67
CA PRO A 149 -12.25 1.19 -2.37
C PRO A 149 -10.83 1.70 -2.68
N GLY A 150 -10.72 2.79 -3.41
CA GLY A 150 -9.44 3.42 -3.77
C GLY A 150 -8.79 2.90 -5.06
N VAL A 151 -9.40 1.95 -5.77
CA VAL A 151 -9.00 1.60 -7.14
C VAL A 151 -9.49 2.68 -8.11
N ASN A 152 -8.57 3.22 -8.91
CA ASN A 152 -8.87 4.27 -9.87
C ASN A 152 -8.85 3.73 -11.30
N ASP A 153 -9.92 3.95 -12.03
CA ASP A 153 -9.96 3.76 -13.48
C ASP A 153 -9.17 4.90 -14.14
N VAL A 154 -8.13 4.55 -14.88
CA VAL A 154 -7.29 5.51 -15.60
C VAL A 154 -7.20 5.16 -17.07
N PRO A 155 -7.34 6.15 -17.97
CA PRO A 155 -7.13 5.93 -19.40
C PRO A 155 -5.70 5.43 -19.66
N GLY A 156 -5.53 4.57 -20.68
CA GLY A 156 -4.22 4.02 -21.04
C GLY A 156 -3.14 5.08 -21.30
N THR A 157 -3.53 6.27 -21.75
CA THR A 157 -2.64 7.43 -21.92
C THR A 157 -2.07 7.93 -20.60
N ALA A 158 -2.87 7.87 -19.52
CA ALA A 158 -2.41 8.26 -18.17
C ALA A 158 -1.38 7.28 -17.63
N ILE A 159 -1.52 5.97 -17.92
CA ILE A 159 -0.53 4.95 -17.57
C ILE A 159 0.80 5.23 -18.26
N GLY A 160 0.78 5.50 -19.59
CA GLY A 160 1.98 5.85 -20.33
C GLY A 160 2.69 7.07 -19.73
N THR A 161 1.93 8.11 -19.37
CA THR A 161 2.45 9.32 -18.74
C THR A 161 3.02 9.02 -17.35
N MET A 162 2.35 8.21 -16.54
CA MET A 162 2.82 7.80 -15.22
C MET A 162 4.15 7.05 -15.32
N MET A 163 4.23 6.04 -16.21
CA MET A 163 5.44 5.24 -16.38
C MET A 163 6.61 6.08 -16.92
N PHE A 164 6.32 7.03 -17.81
CA PHE A 164 7.35 7.92 -18.38
C PHE A 164 7.89 8.91 -17.35
N ASN A 165 7.04 9.40 -16.44
CA ASN A 165 7.41 10.39 -15.43
C ASN A 165 7.91 9.76 -14.13
N ALA A 166 7.81 8.45 -13.97
CA ALA A 166 8.26 7.78 -12.76
C ALA A 166 9.78 7.94 -12.56
N ASP A 167 10.18 8.41 -11.39
CA ASP A 167 11.59 8.46 -10.98
C ASP A 167 12.14 7.06 -10.73
N LYS A 168 11.28 6.15 -10.25
CA LYS A 168 11.62 4.75 -9.97
C LYS A 168 10.47 3.82 -10.29
N ILE A 169 10.79 2.64 -10.79
CA ILE A 169 9.85 1.54 -11.01
C ILE A 169 10.40 0.29 -10.33
N LEU A 170 9.59 -0.29 -9.43
CA LEU A 170 9.84 -1.58 -8.79
C LEU A 170 8.86 -2.60 -9.38
N SER A 171 9.34 -3.71 -9.90
CA SER A 171 8.48 -4.71 -10.56
C SER A 171 8.54 -6.06 -9.83
N PHE A 172 7.37 -6.68 -9.67
CA PHE A 172 7.12 -7.96 -9.02
C PHE A 172 6.25 -8.88 -9.88
#